data_439d6e52219fe44e0c44f608bd207d8e
#
_entry.id   439d6e52219fe44e0c44f608bd207d8e
#
_cell.length_a   1.000
_cell.length_b   1.000
_cell.length_c   1.000
_cell.angle_alpha   90.00
_cell.angle_beta   90.00
_cell.angle_gamma   90.00
#
_symmetry.space_group_name_H-M   'P 1'
#
loop_
_entity.id
_entity.type
_entity.pdbx_description
1 polymer ?
#
loop_
_entity_poly.entity_id
_entity_poly.type
_entity_poly.pdbx_seq_one_letter_code
_entity_poly.pdbx_strand_id
1 'polypeptide(L)'
;IRVGSSKVQVTNVRVIAATNKDLLNLVDAGRFREDLYYRLSTVPIRVAALRERKADIPILFRKFCVDFADKYKTNPIQLTPDAKNLLINYRWPGNIRELKNIAEQISVLSESREVNEEEFRMFLPIHTSEKMPMLSGHQSSSPNDFANEREILYKLFFDMKKDVNELKKMFFEIVKNPALASNYQTDMLGN
;
A
#
# COMPACT_ATOMS: atom_id res chain seq x y z
N ILE A 1 -16.48 -32.33 7.54
CA ILE A 1 -17.72 -32.34 8.36
C ILE A 1 -18.15 -30.89 8.52
N ARG A 2 -19.42 -30.58 8.30
CA ARG A 2 -19.96 -29.25 8.64
C ARG A 2 -20.06 -29.14 10.16
N VAL A 3 -19.81 -27.96 10.69
CA VAL A 3 -19.95 -27.71 12.14
C VAL A 3 -21.40 -28.02 12.54
N GLY A 4 -21.61 -28.88 13.54
CA GLY A 4 -22.94 -29.36 13.97
C GLY A 4 -23.50 -30.55 13.20
N SER A 5 -22.75 -31.18 12.30
CA SER A 5 -23.17 -32.39 11.55
C SER A 5 -22.20 -33.54 11.76
N SER A 6 -22.69 -34.75 11.93
CA SER A 6 -21.91 -35.99 11.97
C SER A 6 -21.61 -36.54 10.56
N LYS A 7 -22.26 -36.01 9.52
CA LYS A 7 -22.14 -36.54 8.15
C LYS A 7 -20.82 -36.04 7.49
N VAL A 8 -20.00 -37.02 7.09
CA VAL A 8 -18.76 -36.74 6.33
C VAL A 8 -19.13 -36.35 4.91
N GLN A 9 -18.69 -35.17 4.46
CA GLN A 9 -18.83 -34.75 3.07
C GLN A 9 -17.46 -34.83 2.39
N VAL A 10 -17.35 -35.62 1.34
CA VAL A 10 -16.14 -35.69 0.52
C VAL A 10 -16.03 -34.40 -0.30
N THR A 11 -14.89 -33.73 -0.21
CA THR A 11 -14.60 -32.52 -0.96
C THR A 11 -13.31 -32.68 -1.73
N ASN A 12 -13.29 -32.23 -2.98
CA ASN A 12 -12.05 -32.17 -3.78
C ASN A 12 -11.51 -30.75 -3.68
N VAL A 13 -10.52 -30.55 -2.78
CA VAL A 13 -9.91 -29.24 -2.51
C VAL A 13 -8.39 -29.34 -2.61
N ARG A 14 -7.78 -28.26 -3.09
CA ARG A 14 -6.33 -28.07 -3.04
C ARG A 14 -5.98 -27.22 -1.82
N VAL A 15 -5.10 -27.74 -0.95
CA VAL A 15 -4.64 -27.00 0.23
C VAL A 15 -3.35 -26.28 -0.13
N ILE A 16 -3.32 -24.96 0.08
CA ILE A 16 -2.13 -24.12 -0.04
C ILE A 16 -1.85 -23.53 1.34
N ALA A 17 -0.71 -23.87 1.93
CA ALA A 17 -0.27 -23.33 3.21
C ALA A 17 0.84 -22.29 3.00
N ALA A 18 0.85 -21.22 3.76
CA ALA A 18 1.90 -20.21 3.75
C ALA A 18 2.34 -19.86 5.17
N THR A 19 3.64 -19.71 5.38
CA THR A 19 4.23 -19.33 6.66
C THR A 19 5.50 -18.52 6.45
N ASN A 20 5.82 -17.66 7.40
CA ASN A 20 7.10 -16.96 7.49
C ASN A 20 8.03 -17.56 8.56
N LYS A 21 7.61 -18.67 9.18
CA LYS A 21 8.39 -19.34 10.23
C LYS A 21 9.08 -20.57 9.67
N ASP A 22 10.23 -20.89 10.25
CA ASP A 22 10.90 -22.18 10.00
C ASP A 22 10.13 -23.28 10.75
N LEU A 23 9.40 -24.08 9.99
CA LEU A 23 8.56 -25.13 10.56
C LEU A 23 9.38 -26.30 11.12
N LEU A 24 10.57 -26.62 10.55
CA LEU A 24 11.44 -27.68 11.08
C LEU A 24 11.90 -27.35 12.50
N ASN A 25 12.38 -26.11 12.71
CA ASN A 25 12.75 -25.65 14.04
C ASN A 25 11.58 -25.69 15.04
N LEU A 26 10.35 -25.50 14.57
CA LEU A 26 9.17 -25.60 15.43
C LEU A 26 8.78 -27.06 15.72
N VAL A 27 9.03 -27.99 14.81
CA VAL A 27 8.87 -29.44 15.03
C VAL A 27 9.86 -29.91 16.07
N ASP A 28 11.14 -29.56 15.92
CA ASP A 28 12.22 -29.92 16.86
C ASP A 28 11.95 -29.37 18.28
N ALA A 29 11.37 -28.18 18.37
CA ALA A 29 10.95 -27.58 19.61
C ALA A 29 9.62 -28.13 20.17
N GLY A 30 8.99 -29.10 19.54
CA GLY A 30 7.69 -29.67 19.95
C GLY A 30 6.50 -28.73 19.80
N ARG A 31 6.66 -27.60 19.07
CA ARG A 31 5.65 -26.54 18.89
C ARG A 31 4.84 -26.69 17.59
N PHE A 32 5.20 -27.64 16.76
CA PHE A 32 4.50 -27.98 15.52
C PHE A 32 4.53 -29.52 15.33
N ARG A 33 3.42 -30.09 14.89
CA ARG A 33 3.33 -31.54 14.71
C ARG A 33 4.11 -31.99 13.47
N GLU A 34 4.91 -33.01 13.61
CA GLU A 34 5.74 -33.55 12.56
C GLU A 34 4.91 -34.15 11.42
N ASP A 35 3.84 -34.88 11.74
CA ASP A 35 2.93 -35.46 10.74
C ASP A 35 2.27 -34.40 9.84
N LEU A 36 1.86 -33.28 10.45
CA LEU A 36 1.29 -32.14 9.73
C LEU A 36 2.32 -31.46 8.83
N TYR A 37 3.57 -31.32 9.31
CA TYR A 37 4.65 -30.77 8.51
C TYR A 37 4.83 -31.57 7.22
N TYR A 38 4.97 -32.90 7.27
CA TYR A 38 5.15 -33.72 6.08
C TYR A 38 3.96 -33.70 5.13
N ARG A 39 2.75 -33.59 5.63
CA ARG A 39 1.54 -33.46 4.80
C ARG A 39 1.45 -32.15 4.05
N LEU A 40 1.94 -31.06 4.63
CA LEU A 40 1.89 -29.72 4.03
C LEU A 40 3.11 -29.42 3.15
N SER A 41 4.28 -30.01 3.45
CA SER A 41 5.54 -29.75 2.75
C SER A 41 5.79 -30.65 1.53
N THR A 42 4.76 -31.27 0.98
CA THR A 42 4.87 -32.16 -0.20
C THR A 42 5.53 -31.45 -1.40
N VAL A 43 5.22 -30.17 -1.62
CA VAL A 43 5.83 -29.33 -2.67
C VAL A 43 6.18 -27.97 -2.05
N PRO A 44 7.38 -27.83 -1.44
CA PRO A 44 7.77 -26.56 -0.85
C PRO A 44 8.13 -25.54 -1.93
N ILE A 45 7.53 -24.34 -1.86
CA ILE A 45 7.84 -23.22 -2.74
C ILE A 45 8.45 -22.10 -1.91
N ARG A 46 9.73 -21.79 -2.16
CA ARG A 46 10.40 -20.66 -1.54
C ARG A 46 10.11 -19.38 -2.32
N VAL A 47 9.49 -18.40 -1.67
CA VAL A 47 9.31 -17.07 -2.23
C VAL A 47 10.49 -16.19 -1.82
N ALA A 48 11.33 -15.82 -2.81
CA ALA A 48 12.50 -14.98 -2.58
C ALA A 48 12.09 -13.57 -2.10
N ALA A 49 12.88 -12.99 -1.19
CA ALA A 49 12.68 -11.62 -0.75
C ALA A 49 12.96 -10.64 -1.90
N LEU A 50 12.37 -9.45 -1.85
CA LEU A 50 12.49 -8.44 -2.91
C LEU A 50 13.96 -8.02 -3.16
N ARG A 51 14.77 -7.94 -2.10
CA ARG A 51 16.21 -7.67 -2.19
C ARG A 51 17.02 -8.72 -2.98
N GLU A 52 16.49 -9.94 -3.12
CA GLU A 52 17.11 -11.06 -3.88
C GLU A 52 16.70 -11.03 -5.35
N ARG A 53 15.68 -10.25 -5.70
CA ARG A 53 15.13 -10.11 -7.08
C ARG A 53 15.00 -8.65 -7.47
N LYS A 54 16.12 -7.94 -7.48
CA LYS A 54 16.19 -6.49 -7.73
C LYS A 54 15.57 -6.07 -9.06
N ALA A 55 15.64 -6.91 -10.09
CA ALA A 55 15.06 -6.64 -11.41
C ALA A 55 13.53 -6.50 -11.38
N ASP A 56 12.86 -7.16 -10.42
CA ASP A 56 11.39 -7.11 -10.29
C ASP A 56 10.92 -5.81 -9.61
N ILE A 57 11.80 -5.13 -8.85
CA ILE A 57 11.42 -3.96 -8.06
C ILE A 57 10.79 -2.85 -8.92
N PRO A 58 11.45 -2.37 -10.00
CA PRO A 58 10.88 -1.30 -10.81
C PRO A 58 9.61 -1.73 -11.56
N ILE A 59 9.50 -3.00 -11.92
CA ILE A 59 8.32 -3.55 -12.59
C ILE A 59 7.12 -3.54 -11.64
N LEU A 60 7.32 -4.03 -10.40
CA LEU A 60 6.28 -4.06 -9.38
C LEU A 60 5.87 -2.64 -8.95
N PHE A 61 6.85 -1.74 -8.77
CA PHE A 61 6.56 -0.34 -8.43
C PHE A 61 5.67 0.31 -9.49
N ARG A 62 6.07 0.20 -10.77
CA ARG A 62 5.29 0.71 -11.89
C ARG A 62 3.88 0.12 -11.91
N LYS A 63 3.76 -1.20 -11.70
CA LYS A 63 2.45 -1.86 -11.63
C LYS A 63 1.58 -1.25 -10.54
N PHE A 64 2.10 -1.06 -9.33
CA PHE A 64 1.34 -0.48 -8.23
C PHE A 64 0.92 0.96 -8.50
N CYS A 65 1.77 1.78 -9.15
CA CYS A 65 1.42 3.13 -9.56
C CYS A 65 0.30 3.15 -10.61
N VAL A 66 0.33 2.21 -11.57
CA VAL A 66 -0.73 2.08 -12.59
C VAL A 66 -2.03 1.60 -11.96
N ASP A 67 -1.99 0.52 -11.17
CA ASP A 67 -3.17 -0.02 -10.48
C ASP A 67 -3.84 1.06 -9.60
N PHE A 68 -3.01 1.91 -8.95
CA PHE A 68 -3.50 3.04 -8.16
C PHE A 68 -4.14 4.13 -9.04
N ALA A 69 -3.46 4.50 -10.13
CA ALA A 69 -3.95 5.50 -11.07
C ALA A 69 -5.30 5.11 -11.70
N ASP A 70 -5.45 3.82 -12.06
CA ASP A 70 -6.69 3.28 -12.61
C ASP A 70 -7.83 3.31 -11.58
N LYS A 71 -7.53 2.98 -10.33
CA LYS A 71 -8.52 2.97 -9.24
C LYS A 71 -9.05 4.37 -8.92
N TYR A 72 -8.17 5.36 -8.88
CA TYR A 72 -8.51 6.73 -8.46
C TYR A 72 -8.63 7.72 -9.63
N LYS A 73 -8.57 7.22 -10.90
CA LYS A 73 -8.70 8.01 -12.13
C LYS A 73 -7.70 9.18 -12.19
N THR A 74 -6.48 8.90 -11.78
CA THR A 74 -5.34 9.83 -11.84
C THR A 74 -4.32 9.38 -12.87
N ASN A 75 -3.30 10.21 -13.13
CA ASN A 75 -2.18 9.79 -13.97
C ASN A 75 -1.14 9.01 -13.12
N PRO A 76 -0.56 7.92 -13.64
CA PRO A 76 0.45 7.16 -12.93
C PRO A 76 1.73 7.97 -12.73
N ILE A 77 2.40 7.75 -11.59
CA ILE A 77 3.70 8.33 -11.29
C ILE A 77 4.79 7.68 -12.13
N GLN A 78 5.75 8.50 -12.56
CA GLN A 78 6.99 8.07 -13.20
C GLN A 78 8.18 8.50 -12.35
N LEU A 79 9.22 7.66 -12.30
CA LEU A 79 10.46 7.97 -11.60
C LEU A 79 11.53 8.41 -12.60
N THR A 80 12.33 9.39 -12.23
CA THR A 80 13.56 9.73 -12.95
C THR A 80 14.57 8.56 -12.90
N PRO A 81 15.58 8.52 -13.76
CA PRO A 81 16.62 7.48 -13.73
C PRO A 81 17.29 7.36 -12.36
N ASP A 82 17.59 8.49 -11.70
CA ASP A 82 18.23 8.52 -10.39
C ASP A 82 17.33 8.01 -9.29
N ALA A 83 16.06 8.38 -9.29
CA ALA A 83 15.06 7.82 -8.38
C ALA A 83 14.86 6.30 -8.58
N LYS A 84 14.95 5.80 -9.82
CA LYS A 84 14.91 4.36 -10.10
C LYS A 84 16.13 3.63 -9.53
N ASN A 85 17.33 4.23 -9.61
CA ASN A 85 18.52 3.67 -9.02
C ASN A 85 18.39 3.57 -7.49
N LEU A 86 17.85 4.60 -6.84
CA LEU A 86 17.57 4.58 -5.42
C LEU A 86 16.55 3.49 -5.05
N LEU A 87 15.45 3.38 -5.81
CA LEU A 87 14.43 2.35 -5.66
C LEU A 87 15.02 0.93 -5.68
N ILE A 88 15.92 0.62 -6.63
CA ILE A 88 16.53 -0.70 -6.82
C ILE A 88 17.53 -1.02 -5.69
N ASN A 89 18.23 0.00 -5.17
CA ASN A 89 19.28 -0.18 -4.17
C ASN A 89 18.76 -0.19 -2.73
N TYR A 90 17.52 0.22 -2.51
CA TYR A 90 16.93 0.17 -1.18
C TYR A 90 16.66 -1.27 -0.73
N ARG A 91 16.81 -1.56 0.56
CA ARG A 91 16.79 -2.94 1.11
C ARG A 91 15.41 -3.58 1.20
N TRP A 92 14.36 -2.80 1.18
CA TRP A 92 12.96 -3.24 1.27
C TRP A 92 12.69 -4.22 2.43
N PRO A 93 12.92 -3.84 3.70
CA PRO A 93 12.71 -4.74 4.84
C PRO A 93 11.25 -5.21 4.96
N GLY A 94 10.28 -4.37 4.62
CA GLY A 94 8.85 -4.72 4.55
C GLY A 94 8.44 -5.41 3.25
N ASN A 95 9.44 -5.73 2.38
CA ASN A 95 9.26 -6.47 1.14
C ASN A 95 8.22 -5.80 0.21
N ILE A 96 7.37 -6.58 -0.45
CA ILE A 96 6.36 -6.10 -1.41
C ILE A 96 5.31 -5.19 -0.74
N ARG A 97 4.97 -5.44 0.54
CA ARG A 97 4.00 -4.59 1.26
C ARG A 97 4.52 -3.16 1.42
N GLU A 98 5.78 -3.00 1.78
CA GLU A 98 6.42 -1.70 1.90
C GLU A 98 6.51 -0.99 0.54
N LEU A 99 6.96 -1.71 -0.50
CA LEU A 99 7.02 -1.19 -1.86
C LEU A 99 5.66 -0.67 -2.34
N LYS A 100 4.59 -1.44 -2.11
CA LYS A 100 3.23 -1.03 -2.47
C LYS A 100 2.79 0.20 -1.69
N ASN A 101 3.04 0.22 -0.38
CA ASN A 101 2.68 1.36 0.47
C ASN A 101 3.36 2.65 0.01
N ILE A 102 4.65 2.58 -0.30
CA ILE A 102 5.41 3.74 -0.80
C ILE A 102 4.91 4.18 -2.18
N ALA A 103 4.62 3.24 -3.09
CA ALA A 103 4.05 3.58 -4.39
C ALA A 103 2.70 4.29 -4.28
N GLU A 104 1.83 3.84 -3.37
CA GLU A 104 0.55 4.50 -3.10
C GLU A 104 0.73 5.88 -2.47
N GLN A 105 1.62 6.02 -1.45
CA GLN A 105 1.90 7.30 -0.80
C GLN A 105 2.42 8.34 -1.79
N ILE A 106 3.38 7.99 -2.62
CA ILE A 106 3.90 8.89 -3.66
C ILE A 106 2.80 9.26 -4.65
N SER A 107 1.97 8.31 -5.06
CA SER A 107 0.87 8.58 -6.00
C SER A 107 -0.17 9.57 -5.46
N VAL A 108 -0.33 9.62 -4.13
CA VAL A 108 -1.23 10.57 -3.44
C VAL A 108 -0.58 11.92 -3.23
N LEU A 109 0.63 11.93 -2.66
CA LEU A 109 1.24 13.12 -2.08
C LEU A 109 2.11 13.91 -3.06
N SER A 110 2.64 13.27 -4.10
CA SER A 110 3.47 13.95 -5.09
C SER A 110 2.65 14.98 -5.88
N GLU A 111 3.18 16.19 -5.97
CA GLU A 111 2.57 17.26 -6.78
C GLU A 111 2.86 17.05 -8.26
N SER A 112 4.08 16.63 -8.58
CA SER A 112 4.50 16.27 -9.92
C SER A 112 4.20 14.80 -10.22
N ARG A 113 3.94 14.49 -11.49
CA ARG A 113 3.84 13.09 -11.94
C ARG A 113 5.19 12.48 -12.27
N GLU A 114 6.24 13.27 -12.33
CA GLU A 114 7.62 12.83 -12.44
C GLU A 114 8.34 13.11 -11.12
N VAL A 115 8.75 12.04 -10.43
CA VAL A 115 9.35 12.07 -9.09
C VAL A 115 10.86 11.92 -9.22
N ASN A 116 11.60 12.88 -8.69
CA ASN A 116 13.06 12.88 -8.65
C ASN A 116 13.59 12.12 -7.42
N GLU A 117 14.93 11.98 -7.33
CA GLU A 117 15.59 11.25 -6.24
C GLU A 117 15.32 11.88 -4.87
N GLU A 118 15.37 13.21 -4.77
CA GLU A 118 15.21 13.93 -3.50
C GLU A 118 13.79 13.75 -2.96
N GLU A 119 12.78 13.90 -3.82
CA GLU A 119 11.39 13.69 -3.47
C GLU A 119 11.14 12.22 -3.09
N PHE A 120 11.67 11.27 -3.87
CA PHE A 120 11.53 9.85 -3.57
C PHE A 120 12.16 9.48 -2.22
N ARG A 121 13.31 10.08 -1.88
CA ARG A 121 14.02 9.87 -0.61
C ARG A 121 13.18 10.27 0.61
N MET A 122 12.34 11.30 0.49
CA MET A 122 11.45 11.73 1.58
C MET A 122 10.40 10.68 1.96
N PHE A 123 10.03 9.81 1.02
CA PHE A 123 9.07 8.73 1.26
C PHE A 123 9.72 7.44 1.79
N LEU A 124 11.04 7.32 1.70
CA LEU A 124 11.73 6.15 2.22
C LEU A 124 11.84 6.25 3.76
N PRO A 125 11.45 5.22 4.51
CA PRO A 125 11.63 5.20 5.95
C PRO A 125 13.12 5.34 6.30
N ILE A 126 13.46 6.30 7.16
CA ILE A 126 14.80 6.41 7.72
C ILE A 126 14.92 5.29 8.76
N HIS A 127 15.49 4.16 8.35
CA HIS A 127 15.87 3.10 9.29
C HIS A 127 17.11 3.55 10.07
N THR A 128 16.92 4.43 11.05
CA THR A 128 17.88 4.55 12.13
C THR A 128 17.94 3.21 12.84
N SER A 129 19.11 2.60 12.86
CA SER A 129 19.38 1.29 13.48
C SER A 129 19.26 1.32 15.02
N GLU A 130 18.63 2.33 15.58
CA GLU A 130 18.34 2.41 16.98
C GLU A 130 17.02 1.69 17.26
N LYS A 131 17.14 0.59 18.02
CA LYS A 131 16.02 -0.13 18.64
C LYS A 131 15.21 0.88 19.46
N MET A 132 14.20 1.50 18.88
CA MET A 132 13.20 2.18 19.68
C MET A 132 12.50 1.14 20.55
N PRO A 133 12.34 1.38 21.88
CA PRO A 133 11.55 0.51 22.73
C PRO A 133 10.15 0.42 22.14
N MET A 134 9.70 -0.79 21.83
CA MET A 134 8.29 -1.02 21.48
C MET A 134 7.45 -0.63 22.68
N LEU A 135 6.71 0.47 22.57
CA LEU A 135 5.57 0.71 23.45
C LEU A 135 4.55 -0.41 23.19
N SER A 136 4.55 -1.38 24.09
CA SER A 136 3.52 -2.43 24.18
C SER A 136 2.19 -1.75 24.48
N GLY A 137 1.29 -1.74 23.53
CA GLY A 137 -0.06 -1.29 23.80
C GLY A 137 -0.83 -0.81 22.58
N HIS A 138 -0.97 -1.65 21.55
CA HIS A 138 -2.17 -1.55 20.71
C HIS A 138 -2.56 -2.94 20.22
N GLN A 139 -3.80 -3.28 20.51
CA GLN A 139 -4.48 -4.51 20.12
C GLN A 139 -4.34 -4.75 18.62
N SER A 140 -4.12 -6.00 18.29
CA SER A 140 -4.01 -6.53 16.94
C SER A 140 -5.30 -6.28 16.14
N SER A 141 -5.40 -5.14 15.48
CA SER A 141 -6.33 -4.96 14.37
C SER A 141 -5.83 -5.78 13.18
N SER A 142 -6.75 -6.44 12.50
CA SER A 142 -6.40 -7.34 11.40
C SER A 142 -5.79 -6.55 10.22
N PRO A 143 -4.91 -7.16 9.42
CA PRO A 143 -4.31 -6.49 8.25
C PRO A 143 -5.33 -5.93 7.24
N ASN A 144 -6.55 -6.46 7.25
CA ASN A 144 -7.65 -6.01 6.38
C ASN A 144 -8.30 -4.70 6.85
N ASP A 145 -8.35 -4.44 8.18
CA ASP A 145 -8.94 -3.21 8.70
C ASP A 145 -8.11 -1.99 8.29
N PHE A 146 -6.77 -2.08 8.39
CA PHE A 146 -5.88 -1.01 7.94
C PHE A 146 -5.94 -0.74 6.43
N ALA A 147 -6.21 -1.74 5.61
CA ALA A 147 -6.36 -1.55 4.17
C ALA A 147 -7.64 -0.77 3.84
N ASN A 148 -8.74 -1.07 4.53
CA ASN A 148 -10.02 -0.36 4.37
C ASN A 148 -9.94 1.08 4.87
N GLU A 149 -9.32 1.31 6.05
CA GLU A 149 -9.13 2.67 6.59
C GLU A 149 -8.29 3.53 5.65
N ARG A 150 -7.22 2.98 5.09
CA ARG A 150 -6.38 3.70 4.11
C ARG A 150 -7.13 4.02 2.82
N GLU A 151 -7.99 3.12 2.35
CA GLU A 151 -8.81 3.36 1.16
C GLU A 151 -9.80 4.51 1.38
N ILE A 152 -10.43 4.58 2.54
CA ILE A 152 -11.33 5.68 2.93
C ILE A 152 -10.56 7.00 3.00
N LEU A 153 -9.37 6.98 3.63
CA LEU A 153 -8.50 8.16 3.72
C LEU A 153 -8.06 8.67 2.34
N TYR A 154 -7.66 7.78 1.44
CA TYR A 154 -7.26 8.19 0.08
C TYR A 154 -8.43 8.78 -0.70
N LYS A 155 -9.62 8.18 -0.61
CA LYS A 155 -10.82 8.72 -1.26
C LYS A 155 -11.14 10.11 -0.74
N LEU A 156 -11.19 10.29 0.57
CA LEU A 156 -11.43 11.58 1.21
C LEU A 156 -10.38 12.63 0.81
N PHE A 157 -9.10 12.22 0.74
CA PHE A 157 -8.02 13.12 0.33
C PHE A 157 -8.17 13.59 -1.13
N PHE A 158 -8.56 12.68 -2.04
CA PHE A 158 -8.78 13.05 -3.44
C PHE A 158 -9.99 13.95 -3.62
N ASP A 159 -11.08 13.69 -2.91
CA ASP A 159 -12.25 14.54 -2.91
C ASP A 159 -11.90 15.95 -2.41
N MET A 160 -11.20 16.04 -1.28
CA MET A 160 -10.72 17.33 -0.75
C MET A 160 -9.75 18.05 -1.69
N LYS A 161 -8.81 17.32 -2.33
CA LYS A 161 -7.89 17.91 -3.32
C LYS A 161 -8.63 18.45 -4.54
N LYS A 162 -9.69 17.77 -4.97
CA LYS A 162 -10.55 18.23 -6.06
C LYS A 162 -11.27 19.52 -5.68
N ASP A 163 -11.89 19.55 -4.51
CA ASP A 163 -12.61 20.73 -3.99
C ASP A 163 -11.68 21.93 -3.84
N VAL A 164 -10.48 21.72 -3.29
CA VAL A 164 -9.46 22.78 -3.17
C VAL A 164 -9.02 23.31 -4.54
N ASN A 165 -8.88 22.43 -5.54
CA ASN A 165 -8.52 22.86 -6.90
C ASN A 165 -9.66 23.62 -7.59
N GLU A 166 -10.92 23.24 -7.36
CA GLU A 166 -12.09 23.97 -7.85
C GLU A 166 -12.18 25.34 -7.18
N LEU A 167 -11.99 25.42 -5.86
CA LEU A 167 -11.92 26.69 -5.12
C LEU A 167 -10.80 27.59 -5.66
N LYS A 168 -9.60 27.05 -5.91
CA LYS A 168 -8.51 27.82 -6.51
C LYS A 168 -8.89 28.37 -7.88
N LYS A 169 -9.53 27.57 -8.75
CA LYS A 169 -9.99 28.04 -10.07
C LYS A 169 -11.00 29.16 -9.93
N MET A 170 -12.02 29.00 -9.09
CA MET A 170 -13.02 30.04 -8.84
C MET A 170 -12.39 31.31 -8.29
N PHE A 171 -11.43 31.17 -7.36
CA PHE A 171 -10.71 32.32 -6.82
C PHE A 171 -9.91 33.06 -7.91
N PHE A 172 -9.21 32.35 -8.78
CA PHE A 172 -8.48 32.98 -9.89
C PHE A 172 -9.42 33.63 -10.93
N GLU A 173 -10.61 33.07 -11.16
CA GLU A 173 -11.62 33.67 -12.04
C GLU A 173 -12.18 34.98 -11.43
N ILE A 174 -12.46 35.00 -10.13
CA ILE A 174 -12.92 36.23 -9.42
C ILE A 174 -11.82 37.28 -9.42
N VAL A 175 -10.56 36.92 -9.20
CA VAL A 175 -9.43 37.85 -9.24
C VAL A 175 -9.24 38.46 -10.63
N LYS A 176 -9.43 37.64 -11.69
CA LYS A 176 -9.35 38.14 -13.09
C LYS A 176 -10.55 39.00 -13.52
N ASN A 177 -11.73 38.71 -12.99
CA ASN A 177 -12.97 39.43 -13.31
C ASN A 177 -13.74 39.80 -12.01
N PRO A 178 -13.41 40.91 -11.37
CA PRO A 178 -14.07 41.31 -10.12
C PRO A 178 -15.60 41.51 -10.25
N ALA A 179 -16.10 41.73 -11.47
CA ALA A 179 -17.56 41.86 -11.73
C ALA A 179 -18.32 40.52 -11.50
N LEU A 180 -17.65 39.37 -11.51
CA LEU A 180 -18.29 38.11 -11.19
C LEU A 180 -18.55 37.94 -9.68
N ALA A 181 -17.77 38.59 -8.81
CA ALA A 181 -17.97 38.54 -7.37
C ALA A 181 -19.30 39.10 -6.91
N SER A 182 -19.82 40.10 -7.63
CA SER A 182 -21.13 40.71 -7.32
C SER A 182 -22.32 39.81 -7.64
N ASN A 183 -22.20 38.90 -8.61
CA ASN A 183 -23.27 37.98 -8.96
C ASN A 183 -23.41 36.81 -7.95
N TYR A 184 -22.30 36.35 -7.35
CA TYR A 184 -22.33 35.29 -6.32
C TYR A 184 -22.88 35.74 -4.99
N GLN A 185 -22.84 37.06 -4.67
CA GLN A 185 -23.45 37.60 -3.46
C GLN A 185 -24.99 37.64 -3.52
N THR A 186 -25.55 37.72 -4.69
CA THR A 186 -27.02 37.78 -4.88
C THR A 186 -27.69 36.41 -4.75
N ASP A 187 -27.00 35.33 -5.10
CA ASP A 187 -27.54 33.96 -5.02
C ASP A 187 -27.49 33.38 -3.58
N MET A 188 -26.57 33.85 -2.74
CA MET A 188 -26.44 33.36 -1.35
C MET A 188 -27.39 34.05 -0.37
N LEU A 189 -28.01 35.18 -0.73
CA LEU A 189 -28.93 35.96 0.12
C LEU A 189 -30.40 35.76 -0.28
N GLY A 190 -30.70 34.88 -1.23
CA GLY A 190 -32.02 34.64 -1.78
C GLY A 190 -32.72 33.36 -1.39
N ASN A 191 -32.30 32.68 -0.28
CA ASN A 191 -33.01 31.51 0.25
C ASN A 191 -33.11 31.57 1.77
#